data_0f1bed7030f4f21859b7eddd6de0ff7c
#
_entry.id   0f1bed7030f4f21859b7eddd6de0ff7c
#
_cell.length_a   1.000
_cell.length_b   1.000
_cell.length_c   1.000
_cell.angle_alpha   90.00
_cell.angle_beta   90.00
_cell.angle_gamma   90.00
#
_symmetry.space_group_name_H-M   'P 1'
#
loop_
_entity.id
_entity.type
_entity.pdbx_description
1 polymer ?
#
loop_
_entity_poly.entity_id
_entity_poly.type
_entity_poly.pdbx_seq_one_letter_code
_entity_poly.pdbx_strand_id
1 'polypeptide(L)'
;MFICPVCGDLLQRGERTYSCPKGHSYDLAKEGYVYLLAPNKKHSKDPGDNKQMVSARRAFLETGLYQPFSEELNRLALQYTEPFESPVVLDAGCGEGYYTGRLAEALGEHARVFGFDISKCAVRAAAKKYRGIAFAVGSSFGIPFAEAGADLVVNVFAPIVPGELARV
;
A
#
# COMPACT_ATOMS: atom_id res chain seq x y z
N MET A 1 -6.29 -7.24 1.95
CA MET A 1 -7.06 -7.37 0.68
C MET A 1 -7.94 -6.15 0.50
N PHE A 2 -7.90 -5.50 -0.67
CA PHE A 2 -8.62 -4.23 -0.87
C PHE A 2 -10.14 -4.39 -0.78
N ILE A 3 -10.80 -3.35 -0.28
CA ILE A 3 -12.27 -3.27 -0.17
C ILE A 3 -12.82 -2.12 -1.03
N CYS A 4 -14.08 -2.27 -1.40
CA CYS A 4 -14.82 -1.26 -2.14
C CYS A 4 -15.08 -0.01 -1.27
N PRO A 5 -14.63 1.19 -1.68
CA PRO A 5 -14.84 2.41 -0.89
C PRO A 5 -16.31 2.85 -0.81
N VAL A 6 -17.21 2.24 -1.58
CA VAL A 6 -18.65 2.54 -1.59
C VAL A 6 -19.43 1.63 -0.65
N CYS A 7 -19.16 0.32 -0.68
CA CYS A 7 -19.97 -0.66 0.06
C CYS A 7 -19.21 -1.52 1.07
N GLY A 8 -17.89 -1.38 1.15
CA GLY A 8 -17.04 -2.14 2.08
C GLY A 8 -16.76 -3.59 1.69
N ASP A 9 -17.42 -4.13 0.66
CA ASP A 9 -17.21 -5.50 0.23
C ASP A 9 -15.82 -5.71 -0.35
N LEU A 10 -15.31 -6.93 -0.28
CA LEU A 10 -14.02 -7.31 -0.87
C LEU A 10 -13.99 -7.04 -2.38
N LEU A 11 -12.87 -6.51 -2.84
CA LEU A 11 -12.61 -6.33 -4.26
C LEU A 11 -11.86 -7.54 -4.82
N GLN A 12 -12.41 -8.11 -5.88
CA GLN A 12 -11.77 -9.15 -6.67
C GLN A 12 -10.96 -8.51 -7.80
N ARG A 13 -9.70 -8.93 -7.94
CA ARG A 13 -8.84 -8.47 -9.02
C ARG A 13 -9.12 -9.25 -10.30
N GLY A 14 -9.54 -8.57 -11.35
CA GLY A 14 -9.54 -9.06 -12.71
C GLY A 14 -8.28 -8.62 -13.48
N GLU A 15 -8.27 -8.80 -14.79
CA GLU A 15 -7.12 -8.42 -15.63
C GLU A 15 -6.87 -6.91 -15.64
N ARG A 16 -7.93 -6.11 -15.74
CA ARG A 16 -7.85 -4.64 -15.92
C ARG A 16 -8.64 -3.85 -14.87
N THR A 17 -9.34 -4.52 -13.98
CA THR A 17 -10.23 -3.89 -13.00
C THR A 17 -10.19 -4.62 -11.66
N TYR A 18 -10.58 -3.90 -10.61
CA TYR A 18 -11.07 -4.47 -9.37
C TYR A 18 -12.58 -4.30 -9.29
N SER A 19 -13.34 -5.33 -8.94
CA SER A 19 -14.80 -5.26 -8.81
C SER A 19 -15.30 -5.91 -7.53
N CYS A 20 -16.41 -5.41 -6.98
CA CYS A 20 -17.08 -6.01 -5.82
C CYS A 20 -18.36 -6.76 -6.25
N PRO A 21 -18.91 -7.62 -5.38
CA PRO A 21 -20.14 -8.38 -5.68
C PRO A 21 -21.36 -7.50 -5.99
N LYS A 22 -21.37 -6.24 -5.51
CA LYS A 22 -22.44 -5.26 -5.77
C LYS A 22 -22.26 -4.48 -7.10
N GLY A 23 -21.28 -4.87 -7.92
CA GLY A 23 -21.09 -4.33 -9.26
C GLY A 23 -20.28 -3.02 -9.32
N HIS A 24 -19.74 -2.50 -8.21
CA HIS A 24 -18.79 -1.38 -8.30
C HIS A 24 -17.48 -1.86 -8.89
N SER A 25 -16.95 -1.09 -9.86
CA SER A 25 -15.73 -1.43 -10.58
C SER A 25 -14.74 -0.28 -10.59
N TYR A 26 -13.46 -0.59 -10.50
CA TYR A 26 -12.34 0.36 -10.42
C TYR A 26 -11.25 -0.08 -11.38
N ASP A 27 -10.95 0.75 -12.37
CA ASP A 27 -9.94 0.44 -13.37
C ASP A 27 -8.53 0.40 -12.75
N LEU A 28 -7.75 -0.59 -13.17
CA LEU A 28 -6.31 -0.59 -12.95
C LEU A 28 -5.66 0.43 -13.90
N ALA A 29 -4.87 1.32 -13.32
CA ALA A 29 -4.01 2.17 -14.12
C ALA A 29 -3.01 1.31 -14.92
N LYS A 30 -2.48 1.85 -16.02
CA LYS A 30 -1.47 1.15 -16.83
C LYS A 30 -0.22 0.73 -16.05
N GLU A 31 0.09 1.41 -14.96
CA GLU A 31 1.17 1.09 -14.05
C GLU A 31 0.82 -0.03 -13.04
N GLY A 32 -0.44 -0.45 -12.94
CA GLY A 32 -0.91 -1.57 -12.12
C GLY A 32 -1.49 -1.21 -10.76
N TYR A 33 -1.70 0.08 -10.44
CA TYR A 33 -2.37 0.50 -9.21
C TYR A 33 -3.88 0.75 -9.43
N VAL A 34 -4.64 0.71 -8.35
CA VAL A 34 -6.07 1.05 -8.32
C VAL A 34 -6.33 2.34 -7.53
N TYR A 35 -7.35 3.13 -7.93
CA TYR A 35 -7.73 4.34 -7.23
C TYR A 35 -8.95 4.09 -6.35
N LEU A 36 -8.76 4.02 -5.02
CA LEU A 36 -9.79 3.70 -4.03
C LEU A 36 -10.10 4.85 -3.07
N LEU A 37 -9.52 6.04 -3.28
CA LEU A 37 -9.83 7.21 -2.47
C LEU A 37 -11.23 7.74 -2.82
N ALA A 38 -12.17 7.62 -1.90
CA ALA A 38 -13.54 8.11 -2.08
C ALA A 38 -13.56 9.64 -2.29
N PRO A 39 -14.41 10.17 -3.19
CA PRO A 39 -14.46 11.60 -3.50
C PRO A 39 -14.70 12.49 -2.28
N ASN A 40 -15.54 12.05 -1.33
CA ASN A 40 -15.86 12.75 -0.09
C ASN A 40 -14.73 12.74 0.95
N LYS A 41 -13.69 11.92 0.77
CA LYS A 41 -12.49 11.87 1.62
C LYS A 41 -11.31 12.63 1.01
N LYS A 42 -11.53 13.37 -0.07
CA LYS A 42 -10.53 14.16 -0.76
C LYS A 42 -10.61 15.62 -0.30
N HIS A 43 -9.71 16.04 0.59
CA HIS A 43 -9.68 17.40 1.15
C HIS A 43 -8.87 18.40 0.31
N SER A 44 -8.16 17.96 -0.72
CA SER A 44 -7.44 18.81 -1.67
C SER A 44 -7.50 18.22 -3.08
N LYS A 45 -7.17 19.04 -4.10
CA LYS A 45 -7.16 18.59 -5.50
C LYS A 45 -6.14 17.46 -5.72
N ASP A 46 -4.95 17.59 -5.13
CA ASP A 46 -3.87 16.62 -5.19
C ASP A 46 -3.32 16.36 -3.76
N PRO A 47 -3.94 15.43 -2.99
CA PRO A 47 -3.51 15.15 -1.63
C PRO A 47 -2.20 14.37 -1.60
N GLY A 48 -1.43 14.58 -0.52
CA GLY A 48 -0.13 13.92 -0.31
C GLY A 48 1.02 14.57 -1.08
N ASP A 49 2.11 13.84 -1.20
CA ASP A 49 3.32 14.30 -1.86
C ASP A 49 3.10 14.56 -3.36
N ASN A 50 3.59 15.70 -3.83
CA ASN A 50 3.62 16.02 -5.25
C ASN A 50 4.82 15.35 -5.96
N LYS A 51 4.91 15.48 -7.28
CA LYS A 51 5.93 14.84 -8.09
C LYS A 51 7.37 15.22 -7.68
N GLN A 52 7.59 16.48 -7.29
CA GLN A 52 8.93 16.95 -6.86
C GLN A 52 9.32 16.35 -5.53
N MET A 53 8.39 16.30 -4.56
CA MET A 53 8.61 15.67 -3.25
C MET A 53 8.90 14.18 -3.39
N VAL A 54 8.13 13.45 -4.22
CA VAL A 54 8.36 12.01 -4.51
C VAL A 54 9.74 11.80 -5.13
N SER A 55 10.13 12.65 -6.09
CA SER A 55 11.45 12.55 -6.74
C SER A 55 12.59 12.83 -5.78
N ALA A 56 12.47 13.88 -4.95
CA ALA A 56 13.49 14.23 -3.96
C ALA A 56 13.64 13.14 -2.88
N ARG A 57 12.53 12.60 -2.38
CA ARG A 57 12.52 11.49 -1.42
C ARG A 57 13.20 10.25 -2.00
N ARG A 58 12.88 9.89 -3.24
CA ARG A 58 13.51 8.79 -3.94
C ARG A 58 15.03 8.97 -4.04
N ALA A 59 15.47 10.14 -4.54
CA ALA A 59 16.90 10.43 -4.67
C ALA A 59 17.62 10.31 -3.31
N PHE A 60 16.99 10.78 -2.23
CA PHE A 60 17.54 10.66 -0.88
C PHE A 60 17.59 9.20 -0.40
N LEU A 61 16.51 8.43 -0.56
CA LEU A 61 16.48 7.03 -0.12
C LEU A 61 17.45 6.14 -0.94
N GLU A 62 17.66 6.46 -2.22
CA GLU A 62 18.63 5.78 -3.09
C GLU A 62 20.10 6.04 -2.71
N THR A 63 20.40 7.02 -1.82
CA THR A 63 21.74 7.20 -1.24
C THR A 63 22.15 6.05 -0.32
N GLY A 64 21.19 5.24 0.13
CA GLY A 64 21.44 4.13 1.05
C GLY A 64 21.50 4.51 2.54
N LEU A 65 21.37 5.79 2.89
CA LEU A 65 21.42 6.22 4.31
C LEU A 65 20.34 5.59 5.19
N TYR A 66 19.20 5.23 4.58
CA TYR A 66 18.09 4.54 5.26
C TYR A 66 18.07 3.02 5.03
N GLN A 67 19.10 2.49 4.38
CA GLN A 67 19.20 1.04 4.17
C GLN A 67 19.25 0.24 5.47
N PRO A 68 20.04 0.61 6.50
CA PRO A 68 20.06 -0.12 7.77
C PRO A 68 18.68 -0.16 8.45
N PHE A 69 17.93 0.95 8.39
CA PHE A 69 16.57 0.99 8.92
C PHE A 69 15.63 0.05 8.15
N SER A 70 15.73 0.03 6.82
CA SER A 70 14.94 -0.88 5.98
C SER A 70 15.28 -2.36 6.23
N GLU A 71 16.56 -2.67 6.46
CA GLU A 71 17.02 -4.03 6.79
C GLU A 71 16.48 -4.50 8.13
N GLU A 72 16.49 -3.64 9.15
CA GLU A 72 15.92 -3.97 10.46
C GLU A 72 14.38 -4.13 10.39
N LEU A 73 13.69 -3.26 9.62
CA LEU A 73 12.27 -3.40 9.34
C LEU A 73 11.97 -4.78 8.70
N ASN A 74 12.75 -5.17 7.71
CA ASN A 74 12.60 -6.47 7.04
C ASN A 74 12.85 -7.63 8.01
N ARG A 75 13.87 -7.54 8.85
CA ARG A 75 14.17 -8.56 9.88
C ARG A 75 13.02 -8.74 10.85
N LEU A 76 12.44 -7.64 11.33
CA LEU A 76 11.27 -7.68 12.21
C LEU A 76 10.06 -8.28 11.49
N ALA A 77 9.80 -7.86 10.26
CA ALA A 77 8.69 -8.39 9.48
C ALA A 77 8.81 -9.91 9.26
N LEU A 78 9.98 -10.42 8.93
CA LEU A 78 10.24 -11.85 8.83
C LEU A 78 9.95 -12.59 10.14
N GLN A 79 10.39 -12.02 11.28
CA GLN A 79 10.15 -12.60 12.59
C GLN A 79 8.64 -12.67 12.92
N TYR A 80 7.88 -11.59 12.65
CA TYR A 80 6.46 -11.54 12.97
C TYR A 80 5.58 -12.30 11.97
N THR A 81 6.07 -12.58 10.77
CA THR A 81 5.33 -13.34 9.75
C THR A 81 5.70 -14.82 9.72
N GLU A 82 6.74 -15.25 10.44
CA GLU A 82 7.19 -16.65 10.52
C GLU A 82 6.06 -17.65 10.82
N PRO A 83 5.07 -17.36 11.71
CA PRO A 83 4.00 -18.31 12.00
C PRO A 83 3.01 -18.54 10.87
N PHE A 84 3.04 -17.73 9.81
CA PHE A 84 2.06 -17.74 8.73
C PHE A 84 2.63 -18.40 7.47
N GLU A 85 1.91 -19.35 6.90
CA GLU A 85 2.32 -20.03 5.65
C GLU A 85 2.28 -19.07 4.45
N SER A 86 1.30 -18.15 4.40
CA SER A 86 1.13 -17.16 3.32
C SER A 86 0.70 -15.81 3.89
N PRO A 87 1.62 -15.10 4.58
CA PRO A 87 1.27 -13.87 5.28
C PRO A 87 0.78 -12.77 4.34
N VAL A 88 -0.20 -12.03 4.82
CA VAL A 88 -0.72 -10.82 4.18
C VAL A 88 -0.12 -9.61 4.90
N VAL A 89 0.69 -8.85 4.19
CA VAL A 89 1.38 -7.68 4.73
C VAL A 89 0.86 -6.41 4.06
N LEU A 90 0.46 -5.43 4.88
CA LEU A 90 -0.01 -4.12 4.42
C LEU A 90 0.96 -3.02 4.81
N ASP A 91 1.49 -2.29 3.83
CA ASP A 91 2.26 -1.07 4.05
C ASP A 91 1.33 0.15 3.97
N ALA A 92 1.03 0.73 5.13
CA ALA A 92 0.10 1.85 5.30
C ALA A 92 0.84 3.19 5.18
N GLY A 93 0.69 3.87 4.05
CA GLY A 93 1.45 5.06 3.69
C GLY A 93 2.75 4.72 2.96
N CYS A 94 2.66 3.80 1.99
CA CYS A 94 3.79 3.21 1.29
C CYS A 94 4.66 4.21 0.49
N GLY A 95 4.18 5.43 0.28
CA GLY A 95 4.87 6.43 -0.53
C GLY A 95 5.18 5.91 -1.94
N GLU A 96 6.43 6.06 -2.36
CA GLU A 96 6.91 5.58 -3.66
C GLU A 96 7.39 4.10 -3.63
N GLY A 97 7.12 3.39 -2.52
CA GLY A 97 7.33 1.95 -2.39
C GLY A 97 8.74 1.51 -1.99
N TYR A 98 9.62 2.40 -1.52
CA TYR A 98 10.99 2.04 -1.15
C TYR A 98 11.03 0.92 -0.10
N TYR A 99 10.31 1.09 1.00
CA TYR A 99 10.24 0.07 2.06
C TYR A 99 9.40 -1.12 1.61
N THR A 100 8.25 -0.88 0.96
CA THR A 100 7.34 -1.92 0.46
C THR A 100 8.04 -2.90 -0.47
N GLY A 101 8.84 -2.39 -1.44
CA GLY A 101 9.55 -3.23 -2.40
C GLY A 101 10.63 -4.09 -1.76
N ARG A 102 11.43 -3.51 -0.86
CA ARG A 102 12.47 -4.23 -0.11
C ARG A 102 11.89 -5.26 0.85
N LEU A 103 10.76 -4.94 1.46
CA LEU A 103 10.01 -5.85 2.32
C LEU A 103 9.47 -7.03 1.54
N ALA A 104 8.85 -6.80 0.38
CA ALA A 104 8.36 -7.87 -0.48
C ALA A 104 9.47 -8.79 -0.96
N GLU A 105 10.63 -8.23 -1.31
CA GLU A 105 11.82 -9.00 -1.68
C GLU A 105 12.32 -9.88 -0.52
N ALA A 106 12.39 -9.34 0.69
CA ALA A 106 12.83 -10.06 1.87
C ALA A 106 11.85 -11.18 2.29
N LEU A 107 10.55 -10.94 2.21
CA LEU A 107 9.52 -11.90 2.55
C LEU A 107 9.38 -13.03 1.50
N GLY A 108 9.73 -12.77 0.24
CA GLY A 108 9.65 -13.76 -0.84
C GLY A 108 8.23 -13.98 -1.38
N GLU A 109 8.10 -14.97 -2.27
CA GLU A 109 6.88 -15.20 -3.07
C GLU A 109 5.68 -15.75 -2.27
N HIS A 110 5.93 -16.32 -1.09
CA HIS A 110 4.85 -16.83 -0.26
C HIS A 110 4.05 -15.73 0.43
N ALA A 111 4.62 -14.54 0.61
CA ALA A 111 3.95 -13.40 1.21
C ALA A 111 3.17 -12.59 0.18
N ARG A 112 1.99 -12.12 0.57
CA ARG A 112 1.19 -11.20 -0.23
C ARG A 112 1.32 -9.79 0.30
N VAL A 113 2.10 -8.95 -0.39
CA VAL A 113 2.36 -7.57 0.04
C VAL A 113 1.44 -6.60 -0.70
N PHE A 114 0.84 -5.71 0.07
CA PHE A 114 -0.03 -4.63 -0.38
C PHE A 114 0.52 -3.31 0.12
N GLY A 115 0.32 -2.24 -0.66
CA GLY A 115 0.64 -0.89 -0.23
C GLY A 115 -0.44 0.10 -0.60
N PHE A 116 -0.67 1.10 0.22
CA PHE A 116 -1.49 2.24 -0.16
C PHE A 116 -0.87 3.56 0.30
N ASP A 117 -1.15 4.62 -0.43
CA ASP A 117 -0.79 5.98 -0.08
C ASP A 117 -1.84 6.94 -0.62
N ILE A 118 -1.97 8.11 0.00
CA ILE A 118 -2.90 9.15 -0.45
C ILE A 118 -2.38 9.86 -1.70
N SER A 119 -1.07 9.90 -1.91
CA SER A 119 -0.43 10.51 -3.08
C SER A 119 -0.53 9.61 -4.30
N LYS A 120 -1.34 10.03 -5.27
CA LYS A 120 -1.40 9.37 -6.58
C LYS A 120 -0.04 9.33 -7.28
N CYS A 121 0.77 10.38 -7.12
CA CYS A 121 2.11 10.45 -7.71
C CYS A 121 3.04 9.38 -7.12
N ALA A 122 3.01 9.21 -5.80
CA ALA A 122 3.80 8.23 -5.08
C ALA A 122 3.39 6.80 -5.46
N VAL A 123 2.10 6.49 -5.34
CA VAL A 123 1.55 5.17 -5.70
C VAL A 123 1.84 4.79 -7.15
N ARG A 124 1.72 5.74 -8.08
CA ARG A 124 2.07 5.52 -9.49
C ARG A 124 3.54 5.15 -9.66
N ALA A 125 4.42 5.83 -8.91
CA ALA A 125 5.86 5.56 -8.93
C ALA A 125 6.19 4.19 -8.34
N ALA A 126 5.54 3.81 -7.23
CA ALA A 126 5.65 2.50 -6.59
C ALA A 126 5.22 1.38 -7.54
N ALA A 127 4.01 1.45 -8.09
CA ALA A 127 3.47 0.43 -9.00
C ALA A 127 4.28 0.27 -10.30
N LYS A 128 4.89 1.35 -10.79
CA LYS A 128 5.78 1.29 -11.95
C LYS A 128 7.08 0.53 -11.66
N LYS A 129 7.65 0.72 -10.46
CA LYS A 129 8.95 0.14 -10.05
C LYS A 129 8.79 -1.29 -9.55
N TYR A 130 7.78 -1.57 -8.73
CA TYR A 130 7.60 -2.84 -8.03
C TYR A 130 6.39 -3.61 -8.58
N ARG A 131 6.60 -4.23 -9.74
CA ARG A 131 5.57 -5.07 -10.37
C ARG A 131 5.38 -6.35 -9.56
N GLY A 132 4.12 -6.74 -9.34
CA GLY A 132 3.79 -7.90 -8.49
C GLY A 132 3.24 -7.51 -7.12
N ILE A 133 3.51 -6.31 -6.64
CA ILE A 133 2.89 -5.77 -5.43
C ILE A 133 1.58 -5.07 -5.80
N ALA A 134 0.54 -5.28 -5.00
CA ALA A 134 -0.74 -4.62 -5.20
C ALA A 134 -0.76 -3.24 -4.52
N PHE A 135 -0.87 -2.17 -5.32
CA PHE A 135 -0.90 -0.79 -4.82
C PHE A 135 -2.26 -0.12 -5.02
N ALA A 136 -2.66 0.70 -4.05
CA ALA A 136 -3.88 1.50 -4.13
C ALA A 136 -3.64 2.96 -3.74
N VAL A 137 -4.35 3.89 -4.37
CA VAL A 137 -4.53 5.26 -3.82
C VAL A 137 -5.64 5.20 -2.79
N GLY A 138 -5.33 5.55 -1.54
CA GLY A 138 -6.25 5.48 -0.42
C GLY A 138 -5.82 6.38 0.74
N SER A 139 -6.62 6.46 1.79
CA SER A 139 -6.38 7.31 2.96
C SER A 139 -6.21 6.48 4.23
N SER A 140 -5.27 6.86 5.10
CA SER A 140 -5.13 6.29 6.45
C SER A 140 -6.36 6.56 7.34
N PHE A 141 -7.18 7.56 7.01
CA PHE A 141 -8.45 7.86 7.69
C PHE A 141 -9.65 7.01 7.19
N GLY A 142 -9.37 5.96 6.46
CA GLY A 142 -10.30 4.97 5.95
C GLY A 142 -9.50 4.06 5.05
N ILE A 143 -8.73 3.18 5.69
CA ILE A 143 -7.82 2.26 5.02
C ILE A 143 -8.62 1.36 4.08
N PRO A 144 -8.30 1.32 2.77
CA PRO A 144 -9.06 0.55 1.79
C PRO A 144 -8.73 -0.95 1.86
N PHE A 145 -8.74 -1.52 3.07
CA PHE A 145 -8.37 -2.90 3.33
C PHE A 145 -9.37 -3.59 4.25
N ALA A 146 -9.52 -4.90 4.09
CA ALA A 146 -10.50 -5.70 4.82
C ALA A 146 -10.23 -5.68 6.33
N GLU A 147 -11.29 -5.80 7.12
CA GLU A 147 -11.20 -6.03 8.55
C GLU A 147 -10.48 -7.36 8.81
N ALA A 148 -9.54 -7.37 9.77
CA ALA A 148 -8.66 -8.50 10.07
C ALA A 148 -8.04 -9.13 8.80
N GLY A 149 -7.76 -8.29 7.79
CA GLY A 149 -7.29 -8.73 6.48
C GLY A 149 -5.78 -8.76 6.33
N ALA A 150 -5.03 -8.23 7.29
CA ALA A 150 -3.57 -8.22 7.32
C ALA A 150 -3.04 -9.00 8.53
N ASP A 151 -2.03 -9.83 8.32
CA ASP A 151 -1.30 -10.51 9.39
C ASP A 151 -0.21 -9.59 9.97
N LEU A 152 0.25 -8.62 9.17
CA LEU A 152 1.20 -7.59 9.59
C LEU A 152 0.86 -6.26 8.89
N VAL A 153 0.81 -5.19 9.68
CA VAL A 153 0.74 -3.82 9.15
C VAL A 153 2.04 -3.09 9.43
N VAL A 154 2.62 -2.53 8.39
CA VAL A 154 3.80 -1.65 8.45
C VAL A 154 3.34 -0.21 8.22
N ASN A 155 3.85 0.72 9.03
CA ASN A 155 3.62 2.15 8.86
C ASN A 155 4.94 2.90 9.11
N VAL A 156 5.53 3.46 8.05
CA VAL A 156 6.80 4.17 8.12
C VAL A 156 6.59 5.64 7.75
N PHE A 157 6.73 6.52 8.74
CA PHE A 157 6.61 7.99 8.59
C PHE A 157 5.28 8.47 7.98
N ALA A 158 4.21 7.70 8.15
CA ALA A 158 2.87 8.07 7.69
C ALA A 158 1.93 8.33 8.88
N PRO A 159 0.79 9.02 8.68
CA PRO A 159 -0.17 9.27 9.74
C PRO A 159 -0.69 7.96 10.37
N ILE A 160 -0.66 7.92 11.69
CA ILE A 160 -1.19 6.79 12.48
C ILE A 160 -2.64 7.10 12.86
N VAL A 161 -3.54 6.23 12.47
CA VAL A 161 -4.97 6.24 12.87
C VAL A 161 -5.26 4.94 13.60
N PRO A 162 -5.16 4.92 14.95
CA PRO A 162 -5.15 3.67 15.72
C PRO A 162 -6.37 2.77 15.45
N GLY A 163 -7.57 3.35 15.35
CA GLY A 163 -8.80 2.58 15.07
C GLY A 163 -8.79 1.88 13.71
N GLU A 164 -8.22 2.51 12.68
CA GLU A 164 -8.10 1.92 11.36
C GLU A 164 -7.00 0.85 11.31
N LEU A 165 -5.86 1.09 11.98
CA LEU A 165 -4.80 0.08 12.05
C LEU A 165 -5.24 -1.16 12.85
N ALA A 166 -6.03 -0.98 13.91
CA ALA A 166 -6.57 -2.09 14.69
C ALA A 166 -7.68 -2.87 13.95
N ARG A 167 -8.34 -2.23 12.99
CA ARG A 167 -9.40 -2.86 12.19
C ARG A 167 -8.84 -3.80 11.12
N VAL A 168 -7.75 -3.43 10.48
CA VAL A 168 -7.19 -4.14 9.31
C VAL A 168 -6.24 -5.25 9.69
#